data_1bb8e0f1b96a42357ae923fea6579354
#
_entry.id   1bb8e0f1b96a42357ae923fea6579354
#
_cell.length_a   1.000
_cell.length_b   1.000
_cell.length_c   1.000
_cell.angle_alpha   90.00
_cell.angle_beta   90.00
_cell.angle_gamma   90.00
#
_symmetry.space_group_name_H-M   'P 1'
#
loop_
_entity.id
_entity.type
_entity.pdbx_description
1 polymer ?
#
loop_
_entity_poly.entity_id
_entity_poly.type
_entity_poly.pdbx_seq_one_letter_code
_entity_poly.pdbx_strand_id
1 'polypeptide(L)'
;YLIQFGKREVIPGLEAKLKDPALIKHGETVVRRRGCFACHDIKGMEKEGRIAPELSSFGRKMIAELEFGDSHIPHTWESWAKTKLKKPDTFRTERVLDKMPNFHLAPDEIEALVVLLKGFNGSKIPVKYQKTLSEKEKVLETGRRIITKYNCRGCHNVEGKGGEIQKYLKAKAQYPPPLEMGDYHVGERLKSSWLYSFLRSPTPVRTWIKVKMPTFAFSDKEVRDLTAYFEAMSPSIHYEAGVHKEKENAIAQKGAEMVTYMDCGRCHDDGQKGIEFSLASKRLREDWIPKWLKDTRALIP
;
A
#
# COMPACT_ATOMS: atom_id res chain seq x y z
N TYR A 1 3.77 11.64 -8.33
CA TYR A 1 4.75 10.54 -8.22
C TYR A 1 4.09 9.41 -7.45
N LEU A 2 3.62 8.37 -8.17
CA LEU A 2 3.15 7.12 -7.57
C LEU A 2 4.40 6.32 -7.21
N ILE A 3 4.71 6.29 -5.93
CA ILE A 3 5.80 5.50 -5.40
C ILE A 3 5.42 4.03 -5.54
N GLN A 4 6.10 3.29 -6.40
CA GLN A 4 6.01 1.83 -6.43
C GLN A 4 6.73 1.29 -5.20
N PHE A 5 5.99 0.99 -4.15
CA PHE A 5 6.51 0.19 -3.04
C PHE A 5 6.68 -1.25 -3.54
N GLY A 6 7.88 -1.51 -4.10
CA GLY A 6 8.21 -2.76 -4.74
C GLY A 6 8.47 -3.91 -3.76
N LYS A 7 8.46 -5.12 -4.29
CA LYS A 7 9.13 -6.27 -3.69
C LYS A 7 10.61 -5.91 -3.45
N ARG A 8 11.26 -6.57 -2.49
CA ARG A 8 12.72 -6.51 -2.38
C ARG A 8 13.31 -6.81 -3.77
N GLU A 9 14.16 -5.92 -4.24
CA GLU A 9 14.84 -6.14 -5.49
C GLU A 9 15.76 -7.36 -5.36
N VAL A 10 15.52 -8.35 -6.18
CA VAL A 10 16.43 -9.48 -6.34
C VAL A 10 17.42 -9.08 -7.43
N ILE A 11 18.69 -8.95 -7.07
CA ILE A 11 19.76 -8.62 -8.03
C ILE A 11 20.33 -9.96 -8.54
N PRO A 12 20.13 -10.29 -9.81
CA PRO A 12 20.64 -11.56 -10.35
C PRO A 12 22.14 -11.70 -10.12
N GLY A 13 22.55 -12.85 -9.59
CA GLY A 13 23.95 -13.16 -9.28
C GLY A 13 24.50 -12.56 -7.99
N LEU A 14 23.84 -11.57 -7.38
CA LEU A 14 24.29 -10.99 -6.11
C LEU A 14 23.96 -11.91 -4.93
N GLU A 15 22.86 -12.64 -4.96
CA GLU A 15 22.48 -13.55 -3.87
C GLU A 15 23.53 -14.63 -3.58
N ALA A 16 24.19 -15.14 -4.62
CA ALA A 16 25.31 -16.07 -4.46
C ALA A 16 26.49 -15.38 -3.76
N LYS A 17 26.80 -14.14 -4.13
CA LYS A 17 27.88 -13.32 -3.55
C LYS A 17 27.61 -12.92 -2.10
N LEU A 18 26.36 -12.78 -1.67
CA LEU A 18 25.99 -12.47 -0.29
C LEU A 18 26.41 -13.56 0.71
N LYS A 19 26.71 -14.75 0.24
CA LYS A 19 27.18 -15.88 1.04
C LYS A 19 28.69 -16.10 0.92
N ASP A 20 29.40 -15.30 0.13
CA ASP A 20 30.84 -15.38 -0.03
C ASP A 20 31.56 -14.70 1.17
N PRO A 21 32.17 -15.48 2.08
CA PRO A 21 32.81 -14.93 3.26
C PRO A 21 34.02 -14.04 2.92
N ALA A 22 34.72 -14.34 1.82
CA ALA A 22 35.91 -13.58 1.41
C ALA A 22 35.50 -12.18 0.94
N LEU A 23 34.42 -12.07 0.15
CA LEU A 23 33.92 -10.80 -0.35
C LEU A 23 33.34 -9.94 0.78
N ILE A 24 32.59 -10.56 1.71
CA ILE A 24 32.09 -9.89 2.91
C ILE A 24 33.22 -9.33 3.74
N LYS A 25 34.25 -10.15 4.02
CA LYS A 25 35.42 -9.74 4.81
C LYS A 25 36.21 -8.62 4.12
N HIS A 26 36.33 -8.67 2.80
CA HIS A 26 36.93 -7.60 2.03
C HIS A 26 36.14 -6.29 2.19
N GLY A 27 34.82 -6.33 2.08
CA GLY A 27 33.91 -5.17 2.29
C GLY A 27 34.07 -4.56 3.69
N GLU A 28 34.13 -5.37 4.75
CA GLU A 28 34.40 -4.90 6.12
C GLU A 28 35.75 -4.21 6.23
N THR A 29 36.77 -4.77 5.58
CA THR A 29 38.14 -4.20 5.55
C THR A 29 38.12 -2.83 4.85
N VAL A 30 37.39 -2.70 3.74
CA VAL A 30 37.23 -1.42 3.02
C VAL A 30 36.54 -0.39 3.91
N VAL A 31 35.42 -0.76 4.59
CA VAL A 31 34.72 0.12 5.54
C VAL A 31 35.69 0.68 6.60
N ARG A 32 36.53 -0.17 7.18
CA ARG A 32 37.49 0.26 8.20
C ARG A 32 38.61 1.12 7.61
N ARG A 33 39.19 0.71 6.49
CA ARG A 33 40.28 1.45 5.83
C ARG A 33 39.84 2.84 5.36
N ARG A 34 38.58 2.96 4.89
CA ARG A 34 38.01 4.21 4.41
C ARG A 34 37.30 5.05 5.48
N GLY A 35 37.20 4.52 6.72
CA GLY A 35 36.63 5.23 7.84
C GLY A 35 35.12 5.49 7.73
N CYS A 36 34.37 4.68 6.97
CA CYS A 36 32.91 4.87 6.78
C CYS A 36 32.14 4.88 8.11
N PHE A 37 32.61 4.12 9.10
CA PHE A 37 32.08 4.06 10.47
C PHE A 37 32.17 5.39 11.24
N ALA A 38 33.11 6.27 10.86
CA ALA A 38 33.23 7.58 11.51
C ALA A 38 32.01 8.49 11.27
N CYS A 39 31.25 8.21 10.22
CA CYS A 39 30.04 8.98 9.83
C CYS A 39 28.75 8.16 9.96
N HIS A 40 28.81 6.86 9.70
CA HIS A 40 27.66 5.97 9.63
C HIS A 40 27.61 5.00 10.82
N ASP A 41 26.41 4.78 11.34
CA ASP A 41 26.16 3.71 12.32
C ASP A 41 26.17 2.37 11.57
N ILE A 42 27.12 1.52 11.87
CA ILE A 42 27.34 0.22 11.20
C ILE A 42 27.40 -0.87 12.26
N LYS A 43 26.65 -1.95 12.06
CA LYS A 43 26.63 -3.10 12.97
C LYS A 43 28.04 -3.63 13.22
N GLY A 44 28.42 -3.74 14.49
CA GLY A 44 29.75 -4.13 14.94
C GLY A 44 30.73 -2.96 15.08
N MET A 45 30.28 -1.72 14.84
CA MET A 45 31.04 -0.47 14.96
C MET A 45 30.23 0.61 15.69
N GLU A 46 29.29 0.23 16.55
CA GLU A 46 28.27 1.10 17.16
C GLU A 46 28.85 2.17 18.10
N LYS A 47 30.10 2.01 18.51
CA LYS A 47 30.78 2.94 19.40
C LYS A 47 31.52 4.08 18.66
N GLU A 48 31.47 4.03 17.33
CA GLU A 48 32.27 4.90 16.48
C GLU A 48 31.36 5.93 15.76
N GLY A 49 31.45 7.08 15.65
CA GLY A 49 30.77 8.26 15.12
C GLY A 49 29.41 8.15 14.40
N ARG A 50 28.60 9.21 14.51
CA ARG A 50 27.21 9.24 14.02
C ARG A 50 26.82 10.57 13.38
N ILE A 51 27.41 10.91 12.25
CA ILE A 51 27.05 12.14 11.52
C ILE A 51 26.31 11.86 10.19
N ALA A 52 26.13 10.59 9.83
CA ALA A 52 25.42 10.17 8.62
C ALA A 52 24.35 9.10 8.93
N PRO A 53 23.45 8.78 7.97
CA PRO A 53 22.42 7.77 8.18
C PRO A 53 22.96 6.40 8.56
N GLU A 54 22.17 5.69 9.37
CA GLU A 54 22.45 4.32 9.81
C GLU A 54 22.48 3.35 8.61
N LEU A 55 23.44 2.43 8.55
CA LEU A 55 23.66 1.50 7.44
C LEU A 55 23.33 0.05 7.77
N SER A 56 23.12 -0.32 9.06
CA SER A 56 22.93 -1.73 9.45
C SER A 56 21.67 -2.39 8.85
N SER A 57 20.73 -1.60 8.38
CA SER A 57 19.52 -2.04 7.69
C SER A 57 19.45 -1.60 6.23
N PHE A 58 20.53 -1.06 5.69
CA PHE A 58 20.55 -0.42 4.39
C PHE A 58 20.15 -1.37 3.24
N GLY A 59 20.54 -2.65 3.30
CA GLY A 59 20.16 -3.65 2.30
C GLY A 59 18.66 -3.93 2.19
N ARG A 60 17.87 -3.49 3.20
CA ARG A 60 16.41 -3.61 3.22
C ARG A 60 15.69 -2.41 2.61
N LYS A 61 16.38 -1.31 2.39
CA LYS A 61 15.77 -0.12 1.82
C LYS A 61 15.13 -0.44 0.48
N MET A 62 13.91 0.04 0.33
CA MET A 62 13.19 -0.03 -0.93
C MET A 62 13.66 1.10 -1.86
N ILE A 63 13.46 0.93 -3.17
CA ILE A 63 13.84 1.95 -4.17
C ILE A 63 13.23 3.31 -3.83
N ALA A 64 12.00 3.32 -3.31
CA ALA A 64 11.31 4.53 -2.90
C ALA A 64 11.92 5.29 -1.72
N GLU A 65 12.81 4.64 -0.96
CA GLU A 65 13.53 5.26 0.16
C GLU A 65 14.91 5.79 -0.26
N LEU A 66 15.25 5.65 -1.55
CA LEU A 66 16.51 6.08 -2.13
C LEU A 66 16.29 7.36 -2.94
N GLU A 67 17.02 8.39 -2.60
CA GLU A 67 16.96 9.68 -3.30
C GLU A 67 17.80 9.63 -4.58
N PHE A 68 17.13 9.62 -5.74
CA PHE A 68 17.79 9.64 -7.04
C PHE A 68 18.07 11.04 -7.54
N GLY A 69 17.49 12.08 -6.91
CA GLY A 69 17.62 13.46 -7.35
C GLY A 69 17.22 13.62 -8.83
N ASP A 70 17.99 14.43 -9.56
CA ASP A 70 17.80 14.65 -11.00
C ASP A 70 18.69 13.71 -11.85
N SER A 71 19.16 12.60 -11.26
CA SER A 71 20.03 11.66 -11.98
C SER A 71 19.26 10.82 -13.00
N HIS A 72 19.89 10.53 -14.14
CA HIS A 72 19.33 9.69 -15.21
C HIS A 72 19.82 8.23 -15.14
N ILE A 73 20.24 7.76 -13.97
CA ILE A 73 20.63 6.36 -13.79
C ILE A 73 19.39 5.44 -13.68
N PRO A 74 19.52 4.15 -13.97
CA PRO A 74 18.45 3.19 -13.71
C PRO A 74 17.99 3.26 -12.26
N HIS A 75 16.68 3.32 -12.00
CA HIS A 75 16.10 3.37 -10.66
C HIS A 75 16.11 1.98 -10.01
N THR A 76 17.31 1.48 -9.72
CA THR A 76 17.54 0.23 -9.01
C THR A 76 18.39 0.47 -7.76
N TRP A 77 18.27 -0.40 -6.77
CA TRP A 77 19.07 -0.32 -5.54
C TRP A 77 20.57 -0.40 -5.86
N GLU A 78 20.93 -1.29 -6.77
CA GLU A 78 22.33 -1.52 -7.15
C GLU A 78 22.93 -0.31 -7.88
N SER A 79 22.22 0.25 -8.88
CA SER A 79 22.71 1.42 -9.63
C SER A 79 22.88 2.63 -8.71
N TRP A 80 21.91 2.82 -7.77
CA TRP A 80 22.01 3.87 -6.77
C TRP A 80 23.23 3.68 -5.88
N ALA A 81 23.40 2.48 -5.27
CA ALA A 81 24.50 2.19 -4.35
C ALA A 81 25.87 2.32 -5.04
N LYS A 82 26.03 1.77 -6.24
CA LYS A 82 27.26 1.90 -7.02
C LYS A 82 27.57 3.36 -7.35
N THR A 83 26.58 4.12 -7.81
CA THR A 83 26.75 5.53 -8.15
C THR A 83 27.06 6.36 -6.92
N LYS A 84 26.36 6.11 -5.80
CA LYS A 84 26.59 6.81 -4.54
C LYS A 84 28.02 6.62 -4.01
N LEU A 85 28.55 5.43 -4.12
CA LEU A 85 29.92 5.10 -3.70
C LEU A 85 30.98 5.68 -4.68
N LYS A 86 30.68 5.66 -5.98
CA LYS A 86 31.61 6.13 -7.02
C LYS A 86 31.66 7.64 -7.15
N LYS A 87 30.47 8.28 -7.14
CA LYS A 87 30.29 9.71 -7.37
C LYS A 87 29.12 10.23 -6.53
N PRO A 88 29.31 10.45 -5.22
CA PRO A 88 28.22 10.80 -4.29
C PRO A 88 27.46 12.07 -4.68
N ASP A 89 28.11 13.04 -5.30
CA ASP A 89 27.49 14.30 -5.73
C ASP A 89 26.42 14.16 -6.82
N THR A 90 26.31 13.00 -7.48
CA THR A 90 25.32 12.74 -8.53
C THR A 90 23.88 12.96 -8.05
N PHE A 91 23.61 12.76 -6.76
CA PHE A 91 22.27 12.88 -6.18
C PHE A 91 22.02 14.22 -5.46
N ARG A 92 22.99 15.14 -5.56
CA ARG A 92 22.84 16.47 -4.95
C ARG A 92 21.84 17.30 -5.75
N THR A 93 20.88 17.91 -5.06
CA THR A 93 19.93 18.88 -5.61
C THR A 93 19.87 20.09 -4.67
N GLU A 94 19.16 21.14 -5.06
CA GLU A 94 18.90 22.30 -4.18
C GLU A 94 18.19 21.89 -2.88
N ARG A 95 17.40 20.79 -2.91
CA ARG A 95 16.65 20.27 -1.75
C ARG A 95 17.44 19.24 -0.96
N VAL A 96 18.32 18.49 -1.62
CA VAL A 96 19.11 17.43 -1.01
C VAL A 96 20.57 17.86 -0.97
N LEU A 97 20.94 18.45 0.14
CA LEU A 97 22.33 18.88 0.42
C LEU A 97 23.16 17.71 0.89
N ASP A 98 23.39 16.74 0.02
CA ASP A 98 24.24 15.61 0.32
C ASP A 98 25.71 16.06 0.43
N LYS A 99 26.33 15.70 1.54
CA LYS A 99 27.71 16.05 1.86
C LYS A 99 28.63 14.85 1.98
N MET A 100 28.20 13.69 1.48
CA MET A 100 29.08 12.51 1.48
C MET A 100 30.34 12.79 0.66
N PRO A 101 31.54 12.65 1.24
CA PRO A 101 32.78 12.85 0.51
C PRO A 101 33.00 11.77 -0.55
N ASN A 102 33.70 12.12 -1.63
CA ASN A 102 34.17 11.12 -2.58
C ASN A 102 35.42 10.42 -2.01
N PHE A 103 35.31 9.13 -1.76
CA PHE A 103 36.39 8.32 -1.22
C PHE A 103 37.36 7.76 -2.28
N HIS A 104 37.13 8.06 -3.56
CA HIS A 104 37.94 7.55 -4.68
C HIS A 104 38.13 6.03 -4.65
N LEU A 105 37.02 5.32 -4.43
CA LEU A 105 37.02 3.86 -4.30
C LEU A 105 37.37 3.18 -5.63
N ALA A 106 38.16 2.13 -5.58
CA ALA A 106 38.45 1.28 -6.72
C ALA A 106 37.20 0.41 -7.07
N PRO A 107 37.07 -0.07 -8.32
CA PRO A 107 35.90 -0.86 -8.74
C PRO A 107 35.61 -2.09 -7.88
N ASP A 108 36.67 -2.82 -7.46
CA ASP A 108 36.59 -3.98 -6.56
C ASP A 108 36.15 -3.60 -5.15
N GLU A 109 36.58 -2.44 -4.65
CA GLU A 109 36.14 -1.90 -3.36
C GLU A 109 34.64 -1.53 -3.42
N ILE A 110 34.17 -0.92 -4.52
CA ILE A 110 32.75 -0.61 -4.72
C ILE A 110 31.92 -1.89 -4.75
N GLU A 111 32.35 -2.92 -5.47
CA GLU A 111 31.64 -4.19 -5.52
C GLU A 111 31.57 -4.85 -4.14
N ALA A 112 32.67 -4.90 -3.42
CA ALA A 112 32.70 -5.45 -2.06
C ALA A 112 31.76 -4.69 -1.11
N LEU A 113 31.74 -3.35 -1.18
CA LEU A 113 30.83 -2.52 -0.38
C LEU A 113 29.37 -2.73 -0.77
N VAL A 114 29.04 -2.82 -2.05
CA VAL A 114 27.67 -3.10 -2.51
C VAL A 114 27.17 -4.44 -1.98
N VAL A 115 28.01 -5.48 -2.02
CA VAL A 115 27.66 -6.80 -1.45
C VAL A 115 27.47 -6.71 0.07
N LEU A 116 28.41 -6.09 0.77
CA LEU A 116 28.31 -5.90 2.22
C LEU A 116 27.04 -5.14 2.62
N LEU A 117 26.78 -3.99 1.99
CA LEU A 117 25.62 -3.14 2.27
C LEU A 117 24.30 -3.84 1.92
N LYS A 118 24.27 -4.62 0.85
CA LYS A 118 23.08 -5.41 0.50
C LYS A 118 22.82 -6.53 1.52
N GLY A 119 23.86 -7.06 2.13
CA GLY A 119 23.78 -8.04 3.22
C GLY A 119 23.25 -7.45 4.53
N PHE A 120 23.31 -6.12 4.71
CA PHE A 120 22.83 -5.45 5.92
C PHE A 120 21.29 -5.41 5.95
N ASN A 121 20.71 -6.47 6.47
CA ASN A 121 19.26 -6.67 6.54
C ASN A 121 18.67 -6.36 7.94
N GLY A 122 19.42 -5.68 8.80
CA GLY A 122 19.09 -5.50 10.20
C GLY A 122 19.21 -6.81 11.00
N SER A 123 19.01 -6.72 12.31
CA SER A 123 18.96 -7.92 13.15
C SER A 123 17.69 -8.73 12.86
N LYS A 124 17.81 -10.05 12.72
CA LYS A 124 16.64 -10.94 12.73
C LYS A 124 15.97 -10.80 14.11
N ILE A 125 14.67 -10.50 14.12
CA ILE A 125 13.91 -10.52 15.36
C ILE A 125 13.98 -11.95 15.92
N PRO A 126 14.53 -12.16 17.14
CA PRO A 126 14.58 -13.48 17.74
C PRO A 126 13.17 -14.11 17.77
N VAL A 127 13.10 -15.44 17.53
CA VAL A 127 11.82 -16.17 17.43
C VAL A 127 10.93 -15.92 18.64
N LYS A 128 11.51 -15.77 19.83
CA LYS A 128 10.77 -15.47 21.06
C LYS A 128 9.97 -14.15 21.05
N TYR A 129 10.32 -13.24 20.15
CA TYR A 129 9.61 -11.95 19.96
C TYR A 129 8.74 -11.95 18.70
N GLN A 130 8.73 -13.05 17.94
CA GLN A 130 7.88 -13.17 16.77
C GLN A 130 6.51 -13.69 17.21
N LYS A 131 5.46 -12.89 16.93
CA LYS A 131 4.09 -13.35 17.14
C LYS A 131 3.72 -14.32 16.02
N THR A 132 3.28 -15.51 16.40
CA THR A 132 2.62 -16.42 15.46
C THR A 132 1.23 -15.88 15.14
N LEU A 133 0.99 -15.51 13.89
CA LEU A 133 -0.29 -14.99 13.44
C LEU A 133 -1.24 -16.15 13.08
N SER A 134 -2.48 -16.06 13.51
CA SER A 134 -3.58 -16.88 12.99
C SER A 134 -3.81 -16.59 11.50
N GLU A 135 -4.54 -17.44 10.79
CA GLU A 135 -4.83 -17.24 9.36
C GLU A 135 -5.57 -15.91 9.12
N LYS A 136 -6.54 -15.59 9.96
CA LYS A 136 -7.23 -14.29 9.90
C LYS A 136 -6.26 -13.11 10.09
N GLU A 137 -5.37 -13.18 11.08
CA GLU A 137 -4.37 -12.13 11.31
C GLU A 137 -3.39 -11.99 10.15
N LYS A 138 -3.01 -13.09 9.49
CA LYS A 138 -2.16 -13.05 8.27
C LYS A 138 -2.87 -12.34 7.13
N VAL A 139 -4.15 -12.60 6.90
CA VAL A 139 -4.96 -11.93 5.89
C VAL A 139 -5.03 -10.43 6.19
N LEU A 140 -5.34 -10.06 7.43
CA LEU A 140 -5.42 -8.66 7.85
C LEU A 140 -4.08 -7.93 7.70
N GLU A 141 -3.00 -8.55 8.14
CA GLU A 141 -1.66 -7.97 8.02
C GLU A 141 -1.23 -7.79 6.55
N THR A 142 -1.55 -8.78 5.69
CA THR A 142 -1.26 -8.70 4.26
C THR A 142 -2.01 -7.53 3.61
N GLY A 143 -3.30 -7.38 3.92
CA GLY A 143 -4.10 -6.27 3.42
C GLY A 143 -3.60 -4.91 3.90
N ARG A 144 -3.24 -4.78 5.20
CA ARG A 144 -2.66 -3.54 5.75
C ARG A 144 -1.36 -3.13 5.08
N ARG A 145 -0.52 -4.10 4.72
CA ARG A 145 0.72 -3.84 3.96
C ARG A 145 0.42 -3.30 2.57
N ILE A 146 -0.58 -3.86 1.87
CA ILE A 146 -0.99 -3.38 0.55
C ILE A 146 -1.60 -1.97 0.67
N ILE A 147 -2.48 -1.73 1.65
CA ILE A 147 -3.06 -0.41 1.95
C ILE A 147 -1.97 0.64 2.19
N THR A 148 -0.92 0.28 2.93
CA THR A 148 0.23 1.15 3.17
C THR A 148 1.06 1.34 1.90
N LYS A 149 1.35 0.25 1.18
CA LYS A 149 2.12 0.25 -0.07
C LYS A 149 1.56 1.21 -1.12
N TYR A 150 0.25 1.25 -1.27
CA TYR A 150 -0.43 2.08 -2.26
C TYR A 150 -1.01 3.36 -1.69
N ASN A 151 -0.68 3.68 -0.42
CA ASN A 151 -1.14 4.89 0.28
C ASN A 151 -2.67 5.11 0.21
N CYS A 152 -3.46 4.07 0.37
CA CYS A 152 -4.92 4.16 0.33
C CYS A 152 -5.45 5.13 1.39
N ARG A 153 -4.75 5.24 2.54
CA ARG A 153 -5.07 6.18 3.63
C ARG A 153 -4.88 7.64 3.25
N GLY A 154 -4.13 7.96 2.22
CA GLY A 154 -4.06 9.33 1.68
C GLY A 154 -5.42 9.87 1.27
N CYS A 155 -6.31 9.01 0.77
CA CYS A 155 -7.65 9.37 0.32
C CYS A 155 -8.77 8.83 1.20
N HIS A 156 -8.63 7.59 1.70
CA HIS A 156 -9.66 6.87 2.43
C HIS A 156 -9.37 6.78 3.93
N ASN A 157 -10.41 6.85 4.76
CA ASN A 157 -10.31 6.40 6.13
C ASN A 157 -10.36 4.87 6.15
N VAL A 158 -9.37 4.23 6.76
CA VAL A 158 -9.25 2.78 6.90
C VAL A 158 -8.85 2.44 8.32
N GLU A 159 -9.67 1.71 9.03
CA GLU A 159 -9.48 1.37 10.45
C GLU A 159 -9.35 2.64 11.35
N GLY A 160 -10.18 3.64 11.08
CA GLY A 160 -10.17 4.90 11.83
C GLY A 160 -8.98 5.83 11.53
N LYS A 161 -8.15 5.51 10.53
CA LYS A 161 -6.95 6.29 10.17
C LYS A 161 -6.96 6.69 8.70
N GLY A 162 -6.43 7.85 8.38
CA GLY A 162 -6.29 8.35 7.01
C GLY A 162 -7.38 9.37 6.63
N GLY A 163 -7.69 9.44 5.33
CA GLY A 163 -8.57 10.49 4.79
C GLY A 163 -7.88 11.84 4.67
N GLU A 164 -6.55 11.85 4.54
CA GLU A 164 -5.72 13.06 4.53
C GLU A 164 -6.12 14.09 3.47
N ILE A 165 -6.69 13.63 2.35
CA ILE A 165 -7.17 14.50 1.27
C ILE A 165 -8.33 15.40 1.71
N GLN A 166 -9.10 14.99 2.74
CA GLN A 166 -10.32 15.69 3.17
C GLN A 166 -10.04 17.16 3.57
N LYS A 167 -8.87 17.44 4.13
CA LYS A 167 -8.43 18.80 4.51
C LYS A 167 -8.29 19.75 3.31
N TYR A 168 -8.17 19.21 2.10
CA TYR A 168 -8.06 19.99 0.87
C TYR A 168 -9.40 20.10 0.10
N LEU A 169 -10.44 19.39 0.56
CA LEU A 169 -11.73 19.35 -0.10
C LEU A 169 -12.73 20.26 0.64
N LYS A 170 -13.38 21.16 -0.11
CA LYS A 170 -14.25 22.19 0.46
C LYS A 170 -15.58 21.65 1.03
N ALA A 171 -16.07 20.50 0.55
CA ALA A 171 -17.36 19.95 0.91
C ALA A 171 -17.27 18.46 1.25
N LYS A 172 -17.96 18.04 2.32
CA LYS A 172 -18.03 16.61 2.73
C LYS A 172 -18.55 15.71 1.61
N ALA A 173 -19.47 16.20 0.75
CA ALA A 173 -19.98 15.46 -0.40
C ALA A 173 -18.89 15.07 -1.43
N GLN A 174 -17.71 15.71 -1.36
CA GLN A 174 -16.55 15.41 -2.21
C GLN A 174 -15.57 14.43 -1.56
N TYR A 175 -15.81 14.01 -0.32
CA TYR A 175 -14.89 13.10 0.36
C TYR A 175 -14.95 11.70 -0.25
N PRO A 176 -13.78 11.07 -0.51
CA PRO A 176 -13.74 9.64 -0.79
C PRO A 176 -14.41 8.86 0.35
N PRO A 177 -15.18 7.80 0.04
CA PRO A 177 -15.86 7.04 1.08
C PRO A 177 -14.85 6.41 2.04
N PRO A 178 -15.18 6.29 3.33
CA PRO A 178 -14.40 5.45 4.24
C PRO A 178 -14.49 4.00 3.77
N LEU A 179 -13.49 3.20 4.11
CA LEU A 179 -13.45 1.78 3.77
C LEU A 179 -13.78 0.91 4.99
N GLU A 180 -13.09 1.20 6.11
CA GLU A 180 -13.28 0.51 7.38
C GLU A 180 -13.28 1.57 8.49
N MET A 181 -14.45 1.87 9.06
CA MET A 181 -14.59 2.91 10.09
C MET A 181 -15.80 2.65 10.97
N GLY A 182 -15.60 2.33 12.25
CA GLY A 182 -16.67 1.98 13.18
C GLY A 182 -17.46 0.77 12.67
N ASP A 183 -18.77 0.93 12.57
CA ASP A 183 -19.68 -0.13 12.07
C ASP A 183 -19.80 -0.15 10.53
N TYR A 184 -19.03 0.67 9.83
CA TYR A 184 -19.00 0.70 8.38
C TYR A 184 -17.89 -0.18 7.83
N HIS A 185 -18.29 -1.28 7.19
CA HIS A 185 -17.37 -2.26 6.61
C HIS A 185 -17.63 -2.43 5.11
N VAL A 186 -16.60 -2.20 4.29
CA VAL A 186 -16.70 -2.36 2.83
C VAL A 186 -17.02 -3.81 2.45
N GLY A 187 -16.43 -4.79 3.12
CA GLY A 187 -16.67 -6.21 2.85
C GLY A 187 -18.11 -6.66 3.16
N GLU A 188 -18.76 -6.03 4.15
CA GLU A 188 -20.18 -6.29 4.47
C GLU A 188 -21.11 -5.67 3.43
N ARG A 189 -20.68 -4.56 2.82
CA ARG A 189 -21.47 -3.79 1.87
C ARG A 189 -21.32 -4.28 0.45
N LEU A 190 -20.11 -4.60 0.01
CA LEU A 190 -19.81 -4.86 -1.41
C LEU A 190 -19.66 -6.35 -1.68
N LYS A 191 -20.17 -6.79 -2.83
CA LYS A 191 -19.87 -8.13 -3.37
C LYS A 191 -18.38 -8.23 -3.68
N SER A 192 -17.74 -9.30 -3.26
CA SER A 192 -16.30 -9.51 -3.43
C SER A 192 -15.88 -9.55 -4.91
N SER A 193 -16.73 -10.12 -5.76
CA SER A 193 -16.51 -10.15 -7.21
C SER A 193 -16.52 -8.75 -7.82
N TRP A 194 -17.44 -7.89 -7.36
CA TRP A 194 -17.48 -6.51 -7.81
C TRP A 194 -16.28 -5.72 -7.31
N LEU A 195 -15.91 -5.88 -6.03
CA LEU A 195 -14.75 -5.21 -5.44
C LEU A 195 -13.46 -5.61 -6.14
N TYR A 196 -13.29 -6.90 -6.45
CA TYR A 196 -12.16 -7.41 -7.23
C TYR A 196 -12.04 -6.71 -8.58
N SER A 197 -13.14 -6.66 -9.34
CA SER A 197 -13.16 -6.02 -10.67
C SER A 197 -12.92 -4.52 -10.58
N PHE A 198 -13.52 -3.86 -9.59
CA PHE A 198 -13.35 -2.43 -9.34
C PHE A 198 -11.90 -2.05 -8.98
N LEU A 199 -11.22 -2.82 -8.14
CA LEU A 199 -9.83 -2.56 -7.80
C LEU A 199 -8.88 -2.69 -9.00
N ARG A 200 -9.20 -3.55 -9.96
CA ARG A 200 -8.43 -3.69 -11.20
C ARG A 200 -8.65 -2.54 -12.17
N SER A 201 -9.86 -2.05 -12.26
CA SER A 201 -10.26 -0.98 -13.18
C SER A 201 -11.31 -0.09 -12.52
N PRO A 202 -10.88 0.87 -11.67
CA PRO A 202 -11.80 1.76 -10.98
C PRO A 202 -12.62 2.60 -11.96
N THR A 203 -13.95 2.51 -11.85
CA THR A 203 -14.88 3.35 -12.58
C THR A 203 -15.59 4.31 -11.62
N PRO A 204 -15.93 5.53 -12.03
CA PRO A 204 -16.67 6.46 -11.19
C PRO A 204 -18.03 5.90 -10.78
N VAL A 205 -18.21 5.58 -9.49
CA VAL A 205 -19.51 5.18 -8.92
C VAL A 205 -20.28 6.39 -8.43
N ARG A 206 -19.57 7.38 -7.90
CA ARG A 206 -20.11 8.67 -7.45
C ARG A 206 -19.66 9.73 -8.43
N THR A 207 -20.45 9.99 -9.45
CA THR A 207 -20.08 10.87 -10.59
C THR A 207 -19.85 12.31 -10.17
N TRP A 208 -20.48 12.77 -9.06
CA TRP A 208 -20.32 14.11 -8.50
C TRP A 208 -19.01 14.34 -7.74
N ILE A 209 -18.27 13.27 -7.39
CA ILE A 209 -16.96 13.39 -6.73
C ILE A 209 -15.91 13.71 -7.78
N LYS A 210 -15.24 14.85 -7.62
CA LYS A 210 -14.19 15.31 -8.55
C LYS A 210 -12.90 14.49 -8.46
N VAL A 211 -12.54 14.07 -7.25
CA VAL A 211 -11.38 13.21 -7.02
C VAL A 211 -11.72 11.79 -7.42
N LYS A 212 -11.06 11.28 -8.44
CA LYS A 212 -11.24 9.91 -8.93
C LYS A 212 -10.21 9.00 -8.30
N MET A 213 -10.61 7.77 -7.97
CA MET A 213 -9.68 6.73 -7.57
C MET A 213 -8.75 6.41 -8.74
N PRO A 214 -7.42 6.49 -8.57
CA PRO A 214 -6.48 6.14 -9.63
C PRO A 214 -6.48 4.63 -9.89
N THR A 215 -6.11 4.25 -11.10
CA THR A 215 -5.82 2.85 -11.43
C THR A 215 -4.45 2.50 -10.88
N PHE A 216 -4.40 1.62 -9.91
CA PHE A 216 -3.16 1.08 -9.39
C PHE A 216 -2.78 -0.16 -10.20
N ALA A 217 -1.50 -0.34 -10.50
CA ALA A 217 -1.01 -1.54 -11.18
C ALA A 217 -0.92 -2.72 -10.20
N PHE A 218 -2.04 -3.08 -9.58
CA PHE A 218 -2.11 -4.24 -8.69
C PHE A 218 -1.85 -5.54 -9.45
N SER A 219 -1.09 -6.45 -8.85
CA SER A 219 -1.08 -7.84 -9.28
C SER A 219 -2.41 -8.52 -8.90
N ASP A 220 -2.79 -9.59 -9.61
CA ASP A 220 -3.98 -10.37 -9.29
C ASP A 220 -3.97 -10.89 -7.85
N LYS A 221 -2.77 -11.20 -7.33
CA LYS A 221 -2.61 -11.61 -5.94
C LYS A 221 -2.96 -10.47 -4.97
N GLU A 222 -2.48 -9.26 -5.22
CA GLU A 222 -2.76 -8.10 -4.36
C GLU A 222 -4.24 -7.74 -4.34
N VAL A 223 -4.92 -7.85 -5.48
CA VAL A 223 -6.38 -7.63 -5.54
C VAL A 223 -7.13 -8.68 -4.73
N ARG A 224 -6.75 -9.97 -4.84
CA ARG A 224 -7.33 -11.05 -4.01
C ARG A 224 -7.07 -10.81 -2.52
N ASP A 225 -5.84 -10.45 -2.16
CA ASP A 225 -5.45 -10.20 -0.77
C ASP A 225 -6.22 -9.00 -0.17
N LEU A 226 -6.44 -7.92 -0.94
CA LEU A 226 -7.26 -6.78 -0.54
C LEU A 226 -8.74 -7.18 -0.38
N THR A 227 -9.28 -7.94 -1.32
CA THR A 227 -10.67 -8.43 -1.23
C THR A 227 -10.86 -9.29 0.03
N ALA A 228 -9.94 -10.23 0.27
CA ALA A 228 -9.95 -11.06 1.46
C ALA A 228 -9.78 -10.24 2.76
N TYR A 229 -8.96 -9.19 2.74
CA TYR A 229 -8.82 -8.28 3.87
C TYR A 229 -10.15 -7.61 4.24
N PHE A 230 -10.86 -7.04 3.27
CA PHE A 230 -12.15 -6.39 3.52
C PHE A 230 -13.22 -7.40 3.99
N GLU A 231 -13.20 -8.63 3.49
CA GLU A 231 -14.06 -9.69 4.00
C GLU A 231 -13.72 -10.05 5.44
N ALA A 232 -12.44 -10.22 5.77
CA ALA A 232 -11.98 -10.58 7.10
C ALA A 232 -12.22 -9.50 8.15
N MET A 233 -12.30 -8.21 7.74
CA MET A 233 -12.65 -7.08 8.60
C MET A 233 -14.14 -7.05 8.94
N SER A 234 -14.98 -7.64 8.11
CA SER A 234 -16.44 -7.61 8.31
C SER A 234 -16.87 -8.56 9.43
N PRO A 235 -17.68 -8.09 10.39
CA PRO A 235 -18.06 -8.89 11.56
C PRO A 235 -18.98 -10.08 11.22
N SER A 236 -19.82 -9.93 10.19
CA SER A 236 -20.71 -11.01 9.74
C SER A 236 -20.98 -10.87 8.25
N ILE A 237 -20.60 -11.89 7.48
CA ILE A 237 -21.03 -12.04 6.10
C ILE A 237 -21.95 -13.26 6.10
N HIS A 238 -23.26 -13.01 5.96
CA HIS A 238 -24.22 -14.08 5.75
C HIS A 238 -24.37 -14.30 4.25
N TYR A 239 -24.09 -15.52 3.80
CA TYR A 239 -24.45 -15.97 2.46
C TYR A 239 -25.88 -16.54 2.56
N GLU A 240 -26.88 -15.74 2.30
CA GLU A 240 -28.23 -16.26 2.16
C GLU A 240 -28.35 -17.13 0.92
N ALA A 241 -28.88 -18.34 1.11
CA ALA A 241 -29.28 -19.19 0.01
C ALA A 241 -30.44 -18.53 -0.74
N GLY A 242 -30.32 -18.48 -2.07
CA GLY A 242 -31.23 -17.71 -2.95
C GLY A 242 -32.70 -17.82 -2.66
N VAL A 243 -33.39 -16.70 -2.77
CA VAL A 243 -34.86 -16.56 -2.65
C VAL A 243 -35.53 -17.31 -3.81
N HIS A 244 -36.62 -18.00 -3.52
CA HIS A 244 -37.39 -18.71 -4.57
C HIS A 244 -37.96 -17.73 -5.60
N LYS A 245 -37.70 -17.95 -6.90
CA LYS A 245 -38.03 -17.09 -8.05
C LYS A 245 -39.50 -16.61 -8.11
N GLU A 246 -40.43 -17.41 -7.67
CA GLU A 246 -41.87 -17.02 -7.70
C GLU A 246 -42.24 -15.92 -6.69
N LYS A 247 -41.59 -15.90 -5.52
CA LYS A 247 -41.74 -14.84 -4.53
C LYS A 247 -40.98 -13.57 -4.93
N GLU A 248 -39.90 -13.69 -5.70
CA GLU A 248 -39.10 -12.55 -6.17
C GLU A 248 -39.90 -11.58 -7.03
N ASN A 249 -40.74 -12.08 -7.97
CA ASN A 249 -41.50 -11.23 -8.87
C ASN A 249 -42.56 -10.37 -8.13
N ALA A 250 -43.28 -10.94 -7.17
CA ALA A 250 -44.28 -10.19 -6.39
C ALA A 250 -43.63 -9.16 -5.45
N ILE A 251 -42.48 -9.51 -4.86
CA ILE A 251 -41.71 -8.59 -4.00
C ILE A 251 -41.08 -7.49 -4.85
N ALA A 252 -40.56 -7.81 -6.03
CA ALA A 252 -39.95 -6.85 -6.95
C ALA A 252 -41.01 -5.83 -7.44
N GLN A 253 -42.23 -6.27 -7.74
CA GLN A 253 -43.31 -5.37 -8.13
C GLN A 253 -43.67 -4.40 -7.00
N LYS A 254 -43.83 -4.88 -5.77
CA LYS A 254 -44.08 -4.01 -4.60
C LYS A 254 -42.91 -3.04 -4.37
N GLY A 255 -41.66 -3.51 -4.55
CA GLY A 255 -40.48 -2.66 -4.48
C GLY A 255 -40.52 -1.53 -5.51
N ALA A 256 -40.90 -1.82 -6.75
CA ALA A 256 -41.01 -0.83 -7.81
C ALA A 256 -42.12 0.21 -7.50
N GLU A 257 -43.26 -0.24 -6.98
CA GLU A 257 -44.34 0.65 -6.52
C GLU A 257 -43.85 1.58 -5.39
N MET A 258 -43.10 1.06 -4.42
CA MET A 258 -42.54 1.87 -3.34
C MET A 258 -41.50 2.88 -3.85
N VAL A 259 -40.60 2.47 -4.75
CA VAL A 259 -39.63 3.38 -5.39
C VAL A 259 -40.32 4.54 -6.07
N THR A 260 -41.44 4.27 -6.78
CA THR A 260 -42.25 5.29 -7.44
C THR A 260 -42.97 6.17 -6.42
N TYR A 261 -43.61 5.56 -5.41
CA TYR A 261 -44.36 6.28 -4.37
C TYR A 261 -43.47 7.22 -3.55
N MET A 262 -42.26 6.78 -3.21
CA MET A 262 -41.27 7.55 -2.44
C MET A 262 -40.42 8.50 -3.28
N ASP A 263 -40.64 8.56 -4.59
CA ASP A 263 -39.93 9.39 -5.57
C ASP A 263 -38.40 9.21 -5.48
N CYS A 264 -37.94 7.98 -5.26
CA CYS A 264 -36.50 7.68 -5.15
C CYS A 264 -35.72 8.00 -6.44
N GLY A 265 -36.39 7.89 -7.60
CA GLY A 265 -35.83 8.21 -8.92
C GLY A 265 -35.36 9.65 -9.02
N ARG A 266 -36.00 10.59 -8.34
CA ARG A 266 -35.61 12.00 -8.32
C ARG A 266 -34.11 12.24 -8.03
N CYS A 267 -33.47 11.32 -7.31
CA CYS A 267 -32.04 11.39 -6.98
C CYS A 267 -31.23 10.26 -7.62
N HIS A 268 -31.84 9.14 -8.00
CA HIS A 268 -31.16 7.92 -8.36
C HIS A 268 -31.27 7.48 -9.84
N ASP A 269 -32.04 8.17 -10.68
CA ASP A 269 -32.26 7.74 -12.06
C ASP A 269 -31.09 8.04 -13.00
N ASP A 270 -30.46 9.21 -12.85
CA ASP A 270 -29.46 9.72 -13.80
C ASP A 270 -28.01 9.63 -13.30
N GLY A 271 -27.78 9.12 -12.10
CA GLY A 271 -26.48 9.02 -11.49
C GLY A 271 -25.80 10.35 -11.13
N GLN A 272 -26.45 11.49 -11.32
CA GLN A 272 -25.85 12.81 -11.05
C GLN A 272 -25.97 13.22 -9.59
N LYS A 273 -27.08 12.91 -8.94
CA LYS A 273 -27.35 13.26 -7.54
C LYS A 273 -27.22 12.07 -6.60
N GLY A 274 -27.40 10.87 -7.11
CA GLY A 274 -27.29 9.61 -6.39
C GLY A 274 -26.68 8.51 -7.25
N ILE A 275 -26.35 7.37 -6.63
CA ILE A 275 -25.84 6.20 -7.36
C ILE A 275 -27.02 5.52 -8.04
N GLU A 276 -26.91 5.25 -9.34
CA GLU A 276 -27.96 4.55 -10.10
C GLU A 276 -28.34 3.22 -9.46
N PHE A 277 -29.63 2.92 -9.41
CA PHE A 277 -30.14 1.65 -8.91
C PHE A 277 -29.67 0.45 -9.70
N SER A 278 -29.41 0.61 -11.00
CA SER A 278 -28.85 -0.43 -11.87
C SER A 278 -27.53 -1.03 -11.36
N LEU A 279 -26.77 -0.24 -10.57
CA LEU A 279 -25.52 -0.69 -9.96
C LEU A 279 -25.74 -1.43 -8.64
N ALA A 280 -26.89 -1.32 -8.00
CA ALA A 280 -27.11 -1.88 -6.67
C ALA A 280 -26.97 -3.41 -6.67
N SER A 281 -27.68 -4.11 -7.56
CA SER A 281 -27.66 -5.58 -7.63
C SER A 281 -26.31 -6.16 -8.02
N LYS A 282 -25.53 -5.45 -8.83
CA LYS A 282 -24.19 -5.88 -9.25
C LYS A 282 -23.14 -5.67 -8.15
N ARG A 283 -23.32 -4.63 -7.33
CA ARG A 283 -22.31 -4.09 -6.44
C ARG A 283 -22.55 -4.42 -4.98
N LEU A 284 -23.79 -4.31 -4.52
CA LEU A 284 -24.14 -4.44 -3.12
C LEU A 284 -24.50 -5.88 -2.75
N ARG A 285 -24.17 -6.27 -1.52
CA ARG A 285 -24.70 -7.50 -0.93
C ARG A 285 -26.18 -7.34 -0.62
N GLU A 286 -26.93 -8.39 -0.77
CA GLU A 286 -28.40 -8.37 -0.64
C GLU A 286 -28.83 -8.07 0.81
N ASP A 287 -28.16 -8.65 1.78
CA ASP A 287 -28.38 -8.44 3.21
C ASP A 287 -28.03 -7.02 3.70
N TRP A 288 -27.11 -6.34 3.00
CA TRP A 288 -26.73 -4.96 3.35
C TRP A 288 -27.82 -3.94 2.99
N ILE A 289 -28.60 -4.17 1.93
CA ILE A 289 -29.62 -3.21 1.46
C ILE A 289 -30.72 -2.97 2.51
N PRO A 290 -31.35 -4.00 3.11
CA PRO A 290 -32.32 -3.80 4.18
C PRO A 290 -31.74 -3.12 5.41
N LYS A 291 -30.50 -3.48 5.79
CA LYS A 291 -29.78 -2.85 6.90
C LYS A 291 -29.62 -1.34 6.67
N TRP A 292 -29.20 -0.96 5.46
CA TRP A 292 -29.03 0.44 5.08
C TRP A 292 -30.33 1.20 5.03
N LEU A 293 -31.39 0.63 4.44
CA LEU A 293 -32.73 1.27 4.35
C LEU A 293 -33.35 1.49 5.73
N LYS A 294 -33.08 0.61 6.71
CA LYS A 294 -33.57 0.74 8.08
C LYS A 294 -32.96 1.92 8.82
N ASP A 295 -31.68 2.18 8.65
CA ASP A 295 -30.98 3.30 9.27
C ASP A 295 -29.84 3.84 8.37
N THR A 296 -30.23 4.71 7.44
CA THR A 296 -29.29 5.33 6.50
C THR A 296 -28.29 6.25 7.17
N ARG A 297 -28.64 6.87 8.33
CA ARG A 297 -27.78 7.84 9.01
C ARG A 297 -26.70 7.18 9.82
N ALA A 298 -26.96 6.05 10.43
CA ALA A 298 -25.96 5.29 11.17
C ALA A 298 -24.85 4.69 10.25
N LEU A 299 -25.21 4.43 8.97
CA LEU A 299 -24.33 3.75 8.02
C LEU A 299 -23.68 4.68 6.99
N ILE A 300 -23.98 5.98 7.01
CA ILE A 300 -23.31 7.01 6.21
C ILE A 300 -22.52 7.90 7.16
N PRO A 301 -21.21 7.78 7.19
CA PRO A 301 -20.37 8.63 8.02
C PRO A 301 -20.29 10.08 7.50
#